data_20a7568a8258a70fef36b6e0341fda47
#
_entry.id   20a7568a8258a70fef36b6e0341fda47
#
_cell.length_a   1.000
_cell.length_b   1.000
_cell.length_c   1.000
_cell.angle_alpha   90.00
_cell.angle_beta   90.00
_cell.angle_gamma   90.00
#
_symmetry.space_group_name_H-M   'P 1'
#
loop_
_entity.id
_entity.type
_entity.pdbx_description
1 polymer ?
#
loop_
_entity_poly.entity_id
_entity_poly.type
_entity_poly.pdbx_seq_one_letter_code
_entity_poly.pdbx_strand_id
1 'polypeptide(L)' 'MDKELVEGGCECIQQLLSIIEDHINWDDFSFEEQEDIQTDIDVTKRFIDRLLKEYK' A
#
# COMPACT_ATOMS: atom_id res chain seq x y z
N MET A 1 -6.17 -20.02 -0.01
CA MET A 1 -5.62 -19.10 -1.01
C MET A 1 -4.19 -19.51 -1.36
N ASP A 2 -3.82 -19.41 -2.62
CA ASP A 2 -2.49 -19.80 -3.09
C ASP A 2 -1.42 -18.86 -2.51
N LYS A 3 -0.42 -19.43 -1.86
CA LYS A 3 0.68 -18.68 -1.24
C LYS A 3 1.43 -17.82 -2.26
N GLU A 4 1.74 -18.39 -3.42
CA GLU A 4 2.45 -17.65 -4.47
C GLU A 4 1.64 -16.46 -4.98
N LEU A 5 0.33 -16.62 -5.11
CA LEU A 5 -0.55 -15.55 -5.53
C LEU A 5 -0.60 -14.44 -4.48
N VAL A 6 -0.66 -14.80 -3.19
CA VAL A 6 -0.65 -13.83 -2.10
C VAL A 6 0.66 -13.06 -2.09
N GLU A 7 1.80 -13.76 -2.14
CA GLU A 7 3.12 -13.12 -2.14
C GLU A 7 3.29 -12.20 -3.35
N GLY A 8 2.96 -12.70 -4.54
CA GLY A 8 3.05 -11.90 -5.77
C GLY A 8 2.13 -10.70 -5.76
N GLY A 9 0.90 -10.87 -5.29
CA GLY A 9 -0.05 -9.78 -5.15
C GLY A 9 0.42 -8.71 -4.18
N CYS A 10 0.96 -9.14 -3.04
CA CYS A 10 1.50 -8.21 -2.03
C CYS A 10 2.68 -7.42 -2.59
N GLU A 11 3.60 -8.08 -3.30
CA GLU A 11 4.73 -7.40 -3.93
C GLU A 11 4.26 -6.35 -4.95
N CYS A 12 3.28 -6.70 -5.77
CA CYS A 12 2.72 -5.77 -6.75
C CYS A 12 2.10 -4.55 -6.07
N ILE A 13 1.34 -4.76 -5.00
CA ILE A 13 0.71 -3.65 -4.27
C ILE A 13 1.77 -2.77 -3.61
N GLN A 14 2.80 -3.37 -3.00
CA GLN A 14 3.90 -2.62 -2.40
C GLN A 14 4.61 -1.75 -3.44
N GLN A 15 4.84 -2.30 -4.62
CA GLN A 15 5.47 -1.57 -5.71
C GLN A 15 4.58 -0.41 -6.17
N LEU A 16 3.29 -0.64 -6.33
CA LEU A 16 2.34 0.41 -6.72
C LEU A 16 2.28 1.52 -5.66
N LEU A 17 2.28 1.16 -4.39
CA LEU A 17 2.27 2.15 -3.30
C LEU A 17 3.54 3.00 -3.33
N SER A 18 4.70 2.39 -3.57
CA SER A 18 5.95 3.13 -3.68
C SER A 18 5.92 4.11 -4.85
N ILE A 19 5.39 3.69 -5.99
CA ILE A 19 5.26 4.55 -7.16
C ILE A 19 4.34 5.73 -6.85
N ILE A 20 3.21 5.48 -6.20
CA ILE A 20 2.26 6.51 -5.82
C ILE A 20 2.94 7.53 -4.90
N GLU A 21 3.62 7.06 -3.85
CA GLU A 21 4.28 7.94 -2.89
C GLU A 21 5.37 8.80 -3.54
N ASP A 22 6.09 8.25 -4.52
CA ASP A 22 7.18 8.95 -5.18
C ASP A 22 6.69 9.97 -6.22
N HIS A 23 5.54 9.73 -6.81
CA HIS A 23 5.06 10.54 -7.94
C HIS A 23 3.83 11.39 -7.64
N ILE A 24 3.19 11.19 -6.50
CA ILE A 24 2.00 11.97 -6.14
C ILE A 24 2.38 13.43 -5.88
N ASN A 25 1.59 14.34 -6.45
CA ASN A 25 1.74 15.76 -6.16
C ASN A 25 0.79 16.13 -5.02
N TRP A 26 1.29 16.14 -3.81
CA TRP A 26 0.49 16.40 -2.61
C TRP A 26 -0.17 17.78 -2.64
N ASP A 27 0.43 18.74 -3.34
CA ASP A 27 -0.09 20.09 -3.43
C ASP A 27 -1.43 20.16 -4.20
N ASP A 28 -1.71 19.15 -5.04
CA ASP A 28 -2.97 19.08 -5.79
C ASP A 28 -4.16 18.64 -4.91
N PHE A 29 -3.90 18.22 -3.68
CA PHE A 29 -4.91 17.68 -2.78
C PHE A 29 -5.13 18.61 -1.59
N SER A 30 -6.38 18.64 -1.09
CA SER A 30 -6.68 19.35 0.14
C SER A 30 -5.99 18.66 1.33
N PHE A 31 -5.89 19.36 2.45
CA PHE A 31 -5.28 18.80 3.66
C PHE A 31 -6.00 17.52 4.12
N GLU A 32 -7.33 17.50 4.07
CA GLU A 32 -8.12 16.32 4.42
C GLU A 32 -7.83 15.15 3.47
N GLU A 33 -7.77 15.43 2.18
CA GLU A 33 -7.45 14.42 1.18
C GLU A 33 -6.06 13.84 1.38
N GLN A 34 -5.09 14.68 1.71
CA GLN A 34 -3.72 14.23 1.99
C GLN A 34 -3.69 13.29 3.19
N GLU A 35 -4.41 13.62 4.25
CA GLU A 35 -4.50 12.75 5.43
C GLU A 35 -5.16 11.42 5.10
N ASP A 36 -6.24 11.44 4.34
CA ASP A 36 -6.97 10.22 3.95
C ASP A 36 -6.08 9.31 3.10
N ILE A 37 -5.39 9.89 2.10
CA ILE A 37 -4.49 9.13 1.24
C ILE A 37 -3.36 8.50 2.06
N GLN A 38 -2.75 9.28 2.95
CA GLN A 38 -1.65 8.79 3.78
C GLN A 38 -2.12 7.66 4.71
N THR A 39 -3.29 7.81 5.29
CA THR A 39 -3.90 6.79 6.16
C THR A 39 -4.14 5.50 5.37
N ASP A 40 -4.72 5.62 4.18
CA ASP A 40 -5.01 4.46 3.33
C ASP A 40 -3.72 3.72 2.94
N ILE A 41 -2.67 4.46 2.61
CA ILE A 41 -1.36 3.88 2.29
C ILE A 41 -0.81 3.13 3.51
N ASP A 42 -0.83 3.75 4.69
CA ASP A 42 -0.32 3.14 5.91
C ASP A 42 -1.10 1.88 6.30
N VAL A 43 -2.42 1.93 6.22
CA VAL A 43 -3.27 0.78 6.54
C VAL A 43 -3.01 -0.36 5.55
N THR A 44 -2.88 -0.04 4.27
CA THR A 44 -2.59 -1.04 3.25
C THR A 44 -1.23 -1.71 3.48
N LYS A 45 -0.21 -0.93 3.83
CA LYS A 45 1.11 -1.48 4.15
C LYS A 45 1.06 -2.44 5.34
N ARG A 46 0.34 -2.08 6.39
CA ARG A 46 0.17 -2.94 7.57
C ARG A 46 -0.56 -4.23 7.22
N PHE A 47 -1.59 -4.13 6.40
CA PHE A 47 -2.34 -5.29 5.93
C PHE A 47 -1.45 -6.25 5.16
N ILE A 48 -0.64 -5.73 4.25
CA ILE A 48 0.30 -6.52 3.45
C ILE A 48 1.32 -7.22 4.36
N ASP A 49 1.91 -6.50 5.30
CA ASP A 49 2.89 -7.07 6.24
C ASP A 49 2.27 -8.21 7.04
N ARG A 50 1.04 -8.04 7.48
CA ARG A 50 0.33 -9.06 8.24
C ARG A 50 0.04 -10.30 7.39
N LEU A 51 -0.43 -10.10 6.17
CA LEU A 51 -0.67 -11.20 5.24
C LEU A 51 0.61 -12.00 4.98
N LEU A 52 1.71 -11.31 4.72
CA LEU A 52 2.98 -11.98 4.45
C LEU A 52 3.45 -12.79 5.65
N LYS A 53 3.24 -12.31 6.86
CA LYS A 53 3.58 -13.06 8.08
C LYS A 53 2.72 -14.30 8.25
N GLU A 54 1.43 -14.19 7.95
CA GLU A 54 0.50 -15.32 8.10
C GLU A 54 0.76 -16.43 7.09
N TYR A 55 1.27 -16.09 5.91
CA TYR A 55 1.50 -17.04 4.82
C TYR A 55 2.96 -17.49 4.69
N LYS A 56 3.81 -17.06 5.59
CA LYS A 56 5.16 -17.60 5.68
C LYS A 56 5.14 -18.87 6.52
#